data_2ce30e7f7f71819716b273964c885265
#
_entry.id   2ce30e7f7f71819716b273964c885265
#
_cell.length_a   1.000
_cell.length_b   1.000
_cell.length_c   1.000
_cell.angle_alpha   90.00
_cell.angle_beta   90.00
_cell.angle_gamma   90.00
#
_symmetry.space_group_name_H-M   'P 1'
#
loop_
_entity.id
_entity.type
_entity.pdbx_description
1 polymer ?
#
loop_
_entity_poly.entity_id
_entity_poly.type
_entity_poly.pdbx_seq_one_letter_code
_entity_poly.pdbx_strand_id
1 'polypeptide(L)'
;MKSKKSYFSKAVFKKDMMQFWSLWAIEIFISIIAFIMPLMSKVRSIVKENADNVLAIPDDVRDQIKEFSLIWSNPIVIGVLAIVVAIVIFHYTFNSRDMYMMHSFPIKREVLFVSHYLAGLIILLIPYILSFISYIEIACVYKTQMVSDIALLAFEVLAMIVLFYSMACTVVMVCGNSMMSIVIYDVANVLYVAVFMMFYSINQMFSYATREVSPTDILENRFIWLSPVIYCMQKAGIKNVTSVAGKYTPGYSQKYAITGNDIMPFVGVFAVGIIIFVISLMMYKYRKSETVGDVVSFTWCKPVFRTVFSITGGVFLALILWVIRFYNTGLSLHSMGYEGGKLIYAGILVLICVSICYFISEMILKKTFFVWKTFSKTNFFAVFGVMFIFLALEAAGLIGVKIPDAKNVSSLEISAYNELLYTDEEDISKFIEIQKEIEDKKLDVGEEENNCGIDFIYTLKNGSKREFSYTIPVRKGSISDELIKCANSSNQKLEAVFSKAYNDENFKLQNIDVGSMDADRDDNVWYTRVLTDEKARKKLYDALRTDVADGNIDILNLNTAGGNDYAEIQFK
;
A
#
# COMPACT_ATOMS: atom_id res chain seq x y z
N MET A 1 -47.99 32.65 -8.98
CA MET A 1 -47.18 31.97 -7.94
C MET A 1 -45.91 31.37 -8.56
N LYS A 2 -44.75 31.98 -8.30
CA LYS A 2 -43.47 31.37 -8.69
C LYS A 2 -43.26 30.13 -7.81
N SER A 3 -43.44 28.93 -8.34
CA SER A 3 -43.08 27.69 -7.67
C SER A 3 -41.65 27.78 -7.17
N LYS A 4 -41.43 27.68 -5.86
CA LYS A 4 -40.09 27.52 -5.28
C LYS A 4 -39.42 26.33 -6.00
N LYS A 5 -38.30 26.60 -6.69
CA LYS A 5 -37.48 25.53 -7.33
C LYS A 5 -36.98 24.58 -6.22
N SER A 6 -37.72 23.52 -5.92
CA SER A 6 -37.24 22.48 -5.02
C SER A 6 -36.25 21.61 -5.79
N TYR A 7 -35.05 21.42 -5.25
CA TYR A 7 -34.03 20.47 -5.76
C TYR A 7 -34.19 19.07 -5.19
N PHE A 8 -35.29 18.80 -4.44
CA PHE A 8 -35.55 17.54 -3.77
C PHE A 8 -37.01 17.13 -3.94
N SER A 9 -37.25 15.83 -4.23
CA SER A 9 -38.57 15.22 -4.32
C SER A 9 -38.77 14.21 -3.19
N LYS A 10 -39.60 14.59 -2.20
CA LYS A 10 -39.95 13.69 -1.09
C LYS A 10 -40.61 12.39 -1.54
N ALA A 11 -41.35 12.42 -2.66
CA ALA A 11 -42.05 11.25 -3.19
C ALA A 11 -41.04 10.21 -3.73
N VAL A 12 -40.01 10.65 -4.50
CA VAL A 12 -38.96 9.76 -5.02
C VAL A 12 -38.14 9.20 -3.86
N PHE A 13 -37.71 10.04 -2.94
CA PHE A 13 -36.97 9.62 -1.76
C PHE A 13 -37.71 8.54 -0.94
N LYS A 14 -39.01 8.80 -0.62
CA LYS A 14 -39.82 7.85 0.15
C LYS A 14 -39.98 6.53 -0.60
N LYS A 15 -40.19 6.59 -1.93
CA LYS A 15 -40.28 5.40 -2.78
C LYS A 15 -39.01 4.58 -2.68
N ASP A 16 -37.81 5.20 -2.81
CA ASP A 16 -36.54 4.47 -2.76
C ASP A 16 -36.30 3.82 -1.40
N MET A 17 -36.55 4.55 -0.31
CA MET A 17 -36.42 4.00 1.05
C MET A 17 -37.33 2.80 1.27
N MET A 18 -38.57 2.81 0.69
CA MET A 18 -39.50 1.70 0.81
C MET A 18 -39.18 0.56 -0.17
N GLN A 19 -38.73 0.86 -1.37
CA GLN A 19 -38.40 -0.13 -2.39
C GLN A 19 -37.13 -0.93 -2.02
N PHE A 20 -36.13 -0.27 -1.46
CA PHE A 20 -34.84 -0.87 -1.11
C PHE A 20 -34.71 -1.16 0.39
N TRP A 21 -35.83 -1.40 1.08
CA TRP A 21 -35.83 -1.70 2.51
C TRP A 21 -35.00 -2.92 2.88
N SER A 22 -34.93 -3.92 2.01
CA SER A 22 -34.11 -5.12 2.22
C SER A 22 -32.63 -4.80 2.28
N LEU A 23 -32.15 -3.80 1.53
CA LEU A 23 -30.75 -3.40 1.51
C LEU A 23 -30.33 -2.84 2.87
N TRP A 24 -30.99 -1.78 3.35
CA TRP A 24 -30.63 -1.21 4.65
C TRP A 24 -30.96 -2.14 5.82
N ALA A 25 -31.93 -3.04 5.69
CA ALA A 25 -32.22 -4.05 6.71
C ALA A 25 -31.09 -5.08 6.81
N ILE A 26 -30.52 -5.54 5.67
CA ILE A 26 -29.36 -6.43 5.65
C ILE A 26 -28.12 -5.72 6.23
N GLU A 27 -27.88 -4.46 5.88
CA GLU A 27 -26.75 -3.69 6.42
C GLU A 27 -26.85 -3.49 7.94
N ILE A 28 -28.04 -3.19 8.48
CA ILE A 28 -28.29 -3.13 9.92
C ILE A 28 -28.06 -4.51 10.57
N PHE A 29 -28.57 -5.57 9.95
CA PHE A 29 -28.42 -6.92 10.46
C PHE A 29 -26.93 -7.33 10.56
N ILE A 30 -26.17 -7.04 9.52
CA ILE A 30 -24.71 -7.27 9.52
C ILE A 30 -24.05 -6.42 10.63
N SER A 31 -24.41 -5.15 10.75
CA SER A 31 -23.88 -4.26 11.80
C SER A 31 -24.14 -4.81 13.21
N ILE A 32 -25.33 -5.31 13.47
CA ILE A 32 -25.68 -5.89 14.77
C ILE A 32 -24.90 -7.18 15.03
N ILE A 33 -24.92 -8.15 14.09
CA ILE A 33 -24.33 -9.47 14.30
C ILE A 33 -22.81 -9.47 14.24
N ALA A 34 -22.21 -8.74 13.31
CA ALA A 34 -20.78 -8.78 13.11
C ALA A 34 -20.01 -7.82 14.03
N PHE A 35 -20.65 -6.75 14.52
CA PHE A 35 -19.95 -5.70 15.27
C PHE A 35 -20.53 -5.44 16.66
N ILE A 36 -21.84 -5.15 16.78
CA ILE A 36 -22.42 -4.75 18.07
C ILE A 36 -22.49 -5.93 19.04
N MET A 37 -23.01 -7.08 18.60
CA MET A 37 -23.13 -8.25 19.49
C MET A 37 -21.77 -8.82 19.92
N PRO A 38 -20.78 -9.01 19.06
CA PRO A 38 -19.45 -9.46 19.46
C PRO A 38 -18.76 -8.47 20.41
N LEU A 39 -18.85 -7.16 20.17
CA LEU A 39 -18.33 -6.17 21.09
C LEU A 39 -18.97 -6.28 22.49
N MET A 40 -20.31 -6.36 22.56
CA MET A 40 -21.00 -6.55 23.84
C MET A 40 -20.59 -7.84 24.55
N SER A 41 -20.39 -8.92 23.80
CA SER A 41 -19.92 -10.21 24.34
C SER A 41 -18.50 -10.07 24.94
N LYS A 42 -17.59 -9.42 24.21
CA LYS A 42 -16.22 -9.17 24.67
C LYS A 42 -16.18 -8.28 25.91
N VAL A 43 -16.97 -7.20 25.91
CA VAL A 43 -17.08 -6.30 27.09
C VAL A 43 -17.59 -7.08 28.32
N ARG A 44 -18.57 -7.97 28.15
CA ARG A 44 -19.05 -8.83 29.27
C ARG A 44 -17.96 -9.77 29.79
N SER A 45 -17.15 -10.35 28.89
CA SER A 45 -16.01 -11.21 29.27
C SER A 45 -15.00 -10.43 30.09
N ILE A 46 -14.60 -9.24 29.61
CA ILE A 46 -13.66 -8.34 30.30
C ILE A 46 -14.14 -8.00 31.72
N VAL A 47 -15.41 -7.63 31.85
CA VAL A 47 -15.99 -7.30 33.16
C VAL A 47 -15.98 -8.51 34.11
N LYS A 48 -16.19 -9.72 33.58
CA LYS A 48 -16.16 -10.95 34.37
C LYS A 48 -14.73 -11.35 34.76
N GLU A 49 -13.79 -11.23 33.87
CA GLU A 49 -12.37 -11.57 34.08
C GLU A 49 -11.69 -10.59 35.05
N ASN A 50 -12.04 -9.30 34.96
CA ASN A 50 -11.48 -8.23 35.81
C ASN A 50 -12.36 -7.90 37.05
N ALA A 51 -13.17 -8.85 37.51
CA ALA A 51 -14.04 -8.63 38.70
C ALA A 51 -13.24 -8.21 39.93
N ASP A 52 -12.01 -8.72 40.08
CA ASP A 52 -11.10 -8.40 41.21
C ASP A 52 -10.26 -7.13 40.93
N ASN A 53 -10.18 -6.63 39.71
CA ASN A 53 -9.42 -5.44 39.30
C ASN A 53 -10.28 -4.44 38.53
N VAL A 54 -11.24 -3.85 39.20
CA VAL A 54 -12.23 -2.92 38.63
C VAL A 54 -11.60 -1.70 37.95
N LEU A 55 -10.38 -1.31 38.31
CA LEU A 55 -9.66 -0.15 37.75
C LEU A 55 -9.16 -0.40 36.32
N ALA A 56 -8.96 -1.65 35.92
CA ALA A 56 -8.51 -2.00 34.58
C ALA A 56 -9.65 -2.02 33.55
N ILE A 57 -10.91 -2.21 33.99
CA ILE A 57 -12.07 -2.37 33.10
C ILE A 57 -12.24 -1.23 32.08
N PRO A 58 -12.12 0.08 32.44
CA PRO A 58 -12.29 1.16 31.48
C PRO A 58 -11.26 1.13 30.35
N ASP A 59 -10.01 0.79 30.63
CA ASP A 59 -8.94 0.76 29.62
C ASP A 59 -9.09 -0.45 28.69
N ASP A 60 -9.44 -1.62 29.21
CA ASP A 60 -9.66 -2.83 28.42
C ASP A 60 -10.90 -2.68 27.52
N VAL A 61 -11.99 -2.11 28.04
CA VAL A 61 -13.21 -1.80 27.22
C VAL A 61 -12.90 -0.77 26.15
N ARG A 62 -12.09 0.23 26.45
CA ARG A 62 -11.61 1.23 25.50
C ARG A 62 -10.87 0.59 24.33
N ASP A 63 -9.96 -0.35 24.59
CA ASP A 63 -9.19 -1.01 23.55
C ASP A 63 -10.07 -1.92 22.68
N GLN A 64 -11.10 -2.56 23.25
CA GLN A 64 -12.08 -3.31 22.45
C GLN A 64 -12.93 -2.40 21.55
N ILE A 65 -13.40 -1.25 22.04
CA ILE A 65 -14.13 -0.29 21.18
C ILE A 65 -13.26 0.15 20.01
N LYS A 66 -11.96 0.39 20.23
CA LYS A 66 -11.02 0.76 19.16
C LYS A 66 -10.88 -0.35 18.12
N GLU A 67 -10.68 -1.60 18.56
CA GLU A 67 -10.52 -2.75 17.68
C GLU A 67 -11.74 -2.93 16.76
N PHE A 68 -12.95 -2.98 17.33
CA PHE A 68 -14.17 -3.14 16.54
C PHE A 68 -14.47 -1.94 15.64
N SER A 69 -14.19 -0.74 16.10
CA SER A 69 -14.36 0.47 15.29
C SER A 69 -13.40 0.50 14.10
N LEU A 70 -12.17 0.01 14.24
CA LEU A 70 -11.17 -0.10 13.16
C LEU A 70 -11.67 -1.02 12.04
N ILE A 71 -12.23 -2.18 12.39
CA ILE A 71 -12.72 -3.15 11.41
C ILE A 71 -13.92 -2.57 10.65
N TRP A 72 -14.87 -1.95 11.36
CA TRP A 72 -16.10 -1.42 10.75
C TRP A 72 -15.89 -0.16 9.93
N SER A 73 -14.96 0.71 10.35
CA SER A 73 -14.58 1.93 9.62
C SER A 73 -13.53 1.72 8.54
N ASN A 74 -13.24 0.45 8.19
CA ASN A 74 -12.25 0.15 7.15
C ASN A 74 -12.69 0.74 5.80
N PRO A 75 -11.84 1.55 5.11
CA PRO A 75 -12.18 2.17 3.82
C PRO A 75 -12.59 1.18 2.73
N ILE A 76 -12.06 -0.05 2.75
CA ILE A 76 -12.44 -1.09 1.78
C ILE A 76 -13.90 -1.49 1.99
N VAL A 77 -14.32 -1.71 3.24
CA VAL A 77 -15.71 -2.09 3.57
C VAL A 77 -16.67 -0.97 3.14
N ILE A 78 -16.34 0.29 3.47
CA ILE A 78 -17.14 1.45 3.07
C ILE A 78 -17.21 1.56 1.55
N GLY A 79 -16.08 1.35 0.85
CA GLY A 79 -16.01 1.41 -0.61
C GLY A 79 -16.88 0.34 -1.28
N VAL A 80 -16.83 -0.90 -0.79
CA VAL A 80 -17.67 -2.00 -1.32
C VAL A 80 -19.16 -1.74 -1.08
N LEU A 81 -19.55 -1.30 0.11
CA LEU A 81 -20.94 -0.95 0.39
C LEU A 81 -21.40 0.22 -0.49
N ALA A 82 -20.56 1.22 -0.71
CA ALA A 82 -20.86 2.38 -1.53
C ALA A 82 -21.19 2.02 -2.99
N ILE A 83 -20.38 1.14 -3.62
CA ILE A 83 -20.67 0.72 -5.01
C ILE A 83 -21.91 -0.16 -5.11
N VAL A 84 -22.15 -1.05 -4.15
CA VAL A 84 -23.34 -1.88 -4.10
C VAL A 84 -24.59 -1.02 -3.99
N VAL A 85 -24.63 -0.08 -3.04
CA VAL A 85 -25.76 0.84 -2.87
C VAL A 85 -25.97 1.72 -4.10
N ALA A 86 -24.89 2.25 -4.70
CA ALA A 86 -24.99 3.05 -5.92
C ALA A 86 -25.60 2.27 -7.09
N ILE A 87 -25.15 1.03 -7.31
CA ILE A 87 -25.70 0.16 -8.38
C ILE A 87 -27.17 -0.14 -8.13
N VAL A 88 -27.55 -0.45 -6.90
CA VAL A 88 -28.95 -0.79 -6.55
C VAL A 88 -29.88 0.42 -6.72
N ILE A 89 -29.51 1.57 -6.17
CA ILE A 89 -30.30 2.80 -6.25
C ILE A 89 -30.46 3.28 -7.69
N PHE A 90 -29.38 3.25 -8.47
CA PHE A 90 -29.37 3.68 -9.87
C PHE A 90 -29.54 2.55 -10.86
N HIS A 91 -30.04 1.37 -10.44
CA HIS A 91 -30.24 0.20 -11.31
C HIS A 91 -31.01 0.52 -12.60
N TYR A 92 -32.00 1.44 -12.52
CA TYR A 92 -32.78 1.87 -13.69
C TYR A 92 -31.93 2.46 -14.82
N THR A 93 -30.72 2.96 -14.50
CA THR A 93 -29.80 3.54 -15.51
C THR A 93 -29.13 2.48 -16.40
N PHE A 94 -29.21 1.21 -16.06
CA PHE A 94 -28.66 0.07 -16.79
C PHE A 94 -29.71 -0.64 -17.67
N ASN A 95 -31.00 -0.29 -17.51
CA ASN A 95 -32.08 -0.86 -18.30
C ASN A 95 -32.78 0.24 -19.11
N SER A 96 -32.82 0.10 -20.44
CA SER A 96 -33.40 1.11 -21.32
C SER A 96 -34.86 1.40 -21.00
N ARG A 97 -35.67 0.36 -20.74
CA ARG A 97 -37.08 0.50 -20.43
C ARG A 97 -37.31 1.34 -19.16
N ASP A 98 -36.57 1.02 -18.11
CA ASP A 98 -36.72 1.68 -16.83
C ASP A 98 -36.21 3.11 -16.87
N MET A 99 -35.11 3.35 -17.62
CA MET A 99 -34.56 4.69 -17.82
C MET A 99 -35.53 5.62 -18.58
N TYR A 100 -36.16 5.14 -19.66
CA TYR A 100 -37.17 5.93 -20.37
C TYR A 100 -38.39 6.19 -19.49
N MET A 101 -38.83 5.20 -18.71
CA MET A 101 -39.91 5.39 -17.76
C MET A 101 -39.60 6.44 -16.72
N MET A 102 -38.42 6.40 -16.10
CA MET A 102 -38.00 7.36 -15.09
C MET A 102 -37.86 8.78 -15.65
N HIS A 103 -37.41 8.92 -16.89
CA HIS A 103 -37.28 10.23 -17.53
C HIS A 103 -38.59 10.77 -18.09
N SER A 104 -39.66 9.99 -18.17
CA SER A 104 -40.98 10.44 -18.59
C SER A 104 -41.74 11.17 -17.46
N PHE A 105 -41.31 11.03 -16.19
CA PHE A 105 -41.93 11.74 -15.08
C PHE A 105 -41.70 13.27 -15.22
N PRO A 106 -42.69 14.11 -14.82
CA PRO A 106 -42.60 15.56 -14.87
C PRO A 106 -41.66 16.12 -13.78
N ILE A 107 -40.50 15.52 -13.59
CA ILE A 107 -39.50 15.86 -12.59
C ILE A 107 -38.19 16.19 -13.33
N LYS A 108 -37.51 17.28 -12.96
CA LYS A 108 -36.22 17.60 -13.52
C LYS A 108 -35.19 16.54 -13.19
N ARG A 109 -34.31 16.21 -14.14
CA ARG A 109 -33.24 15.19 -13.94
C ARG A 109 -32.38 15.48 -12.71
N GLU A 110 -32.07 16.74 -12.45
CA GLU A 110 -31.27 17.16 -11.29
C GLU A 110 -31.96 16.81 -9.96
N VAL A 111 -33.29 17.06 -9.89
CA VAL A 111 -34.10 16.74 -8.71
C VAL A 111 -34.19 15.23 -8.50
N LEU A 112 -34.32 14.49 -9.61
CA LEU A 112 -34.39 13.02 -9.58
C LEU A 112 -33.06 12.45 -9.03
N PHE A 113 -31.92 12.90 -9.58
CA PHE A 113 -30.61 12.47 -9.13
C PHE A 113 -30.37 12.77 -7.65
N VAL A 114 -30.59 14.01 -7.21
CA VAL A 114 -30.39 14.40 -5.81
C VAL A 114 -31.26 13.59 -4.86
N SER A 115 -32.51 13.29 -5.24
CA SER A 115 -33.40 12.50 -4.40
C SER A 115 -32.93 11.05 -4.25
N HIS A 116 -32.48 10.41 -5.34
CA HIS A 116 -31.90 9.07 -5.33
C HIS A 116 -30.56 9.05 -4.55
N TYR A 117 -29.69 10.04 -4.80
CA TYR A 117 -28.40 10.14 -4.12
C TYR A 117 -28.60 10.24 -2.59
N LEU A 118 -29.50 11.11 -2.13
CA LEU A 118 -29.76 11.27 -0.70
C LEU A 118 -30.38 10.01 -0.08
N ALA A 119 -31.22 9.27 -0.83
CA ALA A 119 -31.74 8.00 -0.36
C ALA A 119 -30.63 6.98 -0.13
N GLY A 120 -29.73 6.80 -1.09
CA GLY A 120 -28.60 5.89 -0.94
C GLY A 120 -27.60 6.32 0.12
N LEU A 121 -27.32 7.62 0.24
CA LEU A 121 -26.47 8.15 1.30
C LEU A 121 -27.02 7.83 2.70
N ILE A 122 -28.33 7.98 2.91
CA ILE A 122 -28.98 7.67 4.18
C ILE A 122 -28.94 6.16 4.44
N ILE A 123 -29.18 5.32 3.42
CA ILE A 123 -29.05 3.87 3.55
C ILE A 123 -27.67 3.50 4.08
N LEU A 124 -26.61 4.03 3.50
CA LEU A 124 -25.24 3.80 3.95
C LEU A 124 -24.95 4.34 5.37
N LEU A 125 -25.56 5.46 5.75
CA LEU A 125 -25.29 6.08 7.05
C LEU A 125 -25.98 5.37 8.22
N ILE A 126 -27.15 4.78 8.01
CA ILE A 126 -27.96 4.16 9.08
C ILE A 126 -27.16 3.14 9.91
N PRO A 127 -26.48 2.12 9.34
CA PRO A 127 -25.76 1.12 10.12
C PRO A 127 -24.59 1.71 10.90
N TYR A 128 -23.89 2.70 10.34
CA TYR A 128 -22.80 3.39 11.03
C TYR A 128 -23.30 4.23 12.20
N ILE A 129 -24.37 4.98 12.01
CA ILE A 129 -25.00 5.76 13.10
C ILE A 129 -25.40 4.84 14.25
N LEU A 130 -26.02 3.68 13.95
CA LEU A 130 -26.40 2.69 14.96
C LEU A 130 -25.19 2.17 15.73
N SER A 131 -24.11 1.82 15.02
CA SER A 131 -22.88 1.35 15.63
C SER A 131 -22.21 2.41 16.52
N PHE A 132 -22.12 3.66 16.06
CA PHE A 132 -21.53 4.74 16.85
C PHE A 132 -22.37 5.09 18.09
N ILE A 133 -23.70 5.03 18.00
CA ILE A 133 -24.57 5.19 19.20
C ILE A 133 -24.25 4.10 20.22
N SER A 134 -24.12 2.84 19.78
CA SER A 134 -23.77 1.72 20.68
C SER A 134 -22.37 1.88 21.28
N TYR A 135 -21.38 2.37 20.53
CA TYR A 135 -20.03 2.64 21.05
C TYR A 135 -20.04 3.75 22.10
N ILE A 136 -20.78 4.83 21.85
CA ILE A 136 -20.94 5.93 22.83
C ILE A 136 -21.64 5.44 24.09
N GLU A 137 -22.70 4.62 23.96
CA GLU A 137 -23.41 4.04 25.11
C GLU A 137 -22.46 3.21 25.99
N ILE A 138 -21.71 2.28 25.39
CA ILE A 138 -20.72 1.47 26.11
C ILE A 138 -19.64 2.36 26.73
N ALA A 139 -19.12 3.35 26.00
CA ALA A 139 -18.10 4.27 26.51
C ALA A 139 -18.59 5.08 27.71
N CYS A 140 -19.84 5.51 27.72
CA CYS A 140 -20.45 6.22 28.86
C CYS A 140 -20.68 5.31 30.07
N VAL A 141 -21.19 4.08 29.88
CA VAL A 141 -21.45 3.13 30.94
C VAL A 141 -20.15 2.78 31.69
N TYR A 142 -19.07 2.49 30.94
CA TYR A 142 -17.79 2.09 31.51
C TYR A 142 -16.81 3.25 31.74
N LYS A 143 -17.24 4.51 31.55
CA LYS A 143 -16.45 5.74 31.79
C LYS A 143 -15.08 5.75 31.09
N THR A 144 -15.02 5.27 29.85
CA THR A 144 -13.75 5.13 29.10
C THR A 144 -13.17 6.45 28.59
N GLN A 145 -13.85 7.59 28.77
CA GLN A 145 -13.47 8.95 28.31
C GLN A 145 -13.21 9.08 26.79
N MET A 146 -13.83 8.21 25.96
CA MET A 146 -13.62 8.16 24.52
C MET A 146 -14.67 8.85 23.66
N VAL A 147 -15.64 9.57 24.24
CA VAL A 147 -16.76 10.15 23.47
C VAL A 147 -16.28 11.11 22.39
N SER A 148 -15.26 11.93 22.67
CA SER A 148 -14.63 12.82 21.69
C SER A 148 -13.97 12.06 20.53
N ASP A 149 -13.26 10.98 20.84
CA ASP A 149 -12.55 10.17 19.87
C ASP A 149 -13.54 9.43 18.94
N ILE A 150 -14.64 8.92 19.50
CA ILE A 150 -15.72 8.30 18.74
C ILE A 150 -16.40 9.34 17.82
N ALA A 151 -16.59 10.58 18.27
CA ALA A 151 -17.16 11.64 17.44
C ALA A 151 -16.23 12.03 16.27
N LEU A 152 -14.91 12.10 16.50
CA LEU A 152 -13.91 12.32 15.44
C LEU A 152 -13.93 11.17 14.42
N LEU A 153 -13.93 9.93 14.88
CA LEU A 153 -14.01 8.74 14.02
C LEU A 153 -15.32 8.72 13.20
N ALA A 154 -16.44 9.14 13.81
CA ALA A 154 -17.72 9.25 13.10
C ALA A 154 -17.65 10.27 11.97
N PHE A 155 -16.92 11.39 12.15
CA PHE A 155 -16.69 12.36 11.09
C PHE A 155 -15.78 11.80 9.98
N GLU A 156 -14.71 11.06 10.32
CA GLU A 156 -13.85 10.38 9.35
C GLU A 156 -14.64 9.41 8.47
N VAL A 157 -15.47 8.57 9.10
CA VAL A 157 -16.36 7.63 8.39
C VAL A 157 -17.37 8.37 7.51
N LEU A 158 -17.97 9.46 7.99
CA LEU A 158 -18.87 10.28 7.18
C LEU A 158 -18.15 10.84 5.94
N ALA A 159 -16.94 11.35 6.10
CA ALA A 159 -16.13 11.87 5.00
C ALA A 159 -15.82 10.78 3.96
N MET A 160 -15.43 9.59 4.41
CA MET A 160 -15.19 8.44 3.55
C MET A 160 -16.46 7.97 2.82
N ILE A 161 -17.59 7.88 3.50
CA ILE A 161 -18.87 7.50 2.89
C ILE A 161 -19.23 8.51 1.78
N VAL A 162 -19.12 9.80 2.04
CA VAL A 162 -19.43 10.84 1.04
C VAL A 162 -18.49 10.73 -0.16
N LEU A 163 -17.19 10.50 0.05
CA LEU A 163 -16.22 10.34 -1.03
C LEU A 163 -16.54 9.10 -1.87
N PHE A 164 -16.56 7.92 -1.25
CA PHE A 164 -16.72 6.64 -1.96
C PHE A 164 -18.07 6.51 -2.64
N TYR A 165 -19.14 6.98 -2.00
CA TYR A 165 -20.46 6.94 -2.59
C TYR A 165 -20.60 7.92 -3.78
N SER A 166 -20.03 9.13 -3.68
CA SER A 166 -19.99 10.07 -4.80
C SER A 166 -19.18 9.52 -5.97
N MET A 167 -18.04 8.87 -5.70
CA MET A 167 -17.24 8.19 -6.73
C MET A 167 -18.03 7.05 -7.38
N ALA A 168 -18.69 6.21 -6.58
CA ALA A 168 -19.52 5.13 -7.08
C ALA A 168 -20.65 5.64 -7.97
N CYS A 169 -21.36 6.68 -7.55
CA CYS A 169 -22.39 7.34 -8.36
C CYS A 169 -21.82 7.89 -9.67
N THR A 170 -20.63 8.53 -9.64
CA THR A 170 -19.98 9.04 -10.84
C THR A 170 -19.70 7.92 -11.84
N VAL A 171 -19.13 6.82 -11.36
CA VAL A 171 -18.81 5.65 -12.19
C VAL A 171 -20.08 5.01 -12.77
N VAL A 172 -21.14 4.88 -11.99
CA VAL A 172 -22.46 4.39 -12.45
C VAL A 172 -23.02 5.29 -13.57
N MET A 173 -22.79 6.62 -13.50
CA MET A 173 -23.21 7.54 -14.56
C MET A 173 -22.32 7.42 -15.81
N VAL A 174 -21.04 7.14 -15.66
CA VAL A 174 -20.09 6.93 -16.78
C VAL A 174 -20.36 5.61 -17.49
N CYS A 175 -20.75 4.57 -16.77
CA CYS A 175 -20.97 3.24 -17.30
C CYS A 175 -22.44 3.02 -17.71
N GLY A 176 -22.65 2.22 -18.74
CA GLY A 176 -23.98 1.76 -19.13
C GLY A 176 -24.31 0.33 -18.68
N ASN A 177 -23.37 -0.32 -17.96
CA ASN A 177 -23.47 -1.69 -17.46
C ASN A 177 -22.99 -1.77 -16.01
N SER A 178 -23.73 -2.51 -15.16
CA SER A 178 -23.44 -2.65 -13.73
C SER A 178 -22.10 -3.34 -13.47
N MET A 179 -21.77 -4.41 -14.20
CA MET A 179 -20.50 -5.13 -14.03
C MET A 179 -19.28 -4.23 -14.33
N MET A 180 -19.37 -3.45 -15.42
CA MET A 180 -18.30 -2.51 -15.76
C MET A 180 -18.18 -1.37 -14.75
N SER A 181 -19.29 -1.01 -14.10
CA SER A 181 -19.26 -0.01 -13.02
C SER A 181 -18.44 -0.50 -11.83
N ILE A 182 -18.54 -1.77 -11.44
CA ILE A 182 -17.71 -2.36 -10.38
C ILE A 182 -16.24 -2.29 -10.76
N VAL A 183 -15.89 -2.82 -11.94
CA VAL A 183 -14.49 -2.89 -12.39
C VAL A 183 -13.84 -1.50 -12.47
N ILE A 184 -14.54 -0.53 -13.08
CA ILE A 184 -14.00 0.83 -13.21
C ILE A 184 -13.89 1.53 -11.86
N TYR A 185 -14.83 1.27 -10.95
CA TYR A 185 -14.78 1.82 -9.59
C TYR A 185 -13.59 1.27 -8.80
N ASP A 186 -13.37 -0.05 -8.83
CA ASP A 186 -12.26 -0.68 -8.14
C ASP A 186 -10.91 -0.19 -8.69
N VAL A 187 -10.78 -0.14 -10.02
CA VAL A 187 -9.57 0.41 -10.67
C VAL A 187 -9.35 1.88 -10.26
N ALA A 188 -10.40 2.71 -10.24
CA ALA A 188 -10.26 4.12 -9.85
C ALA A 188 -9.81 4.30 -8.39
N ASN A 189 -10.18 3.40 -7.50
CA ASN A 189 -9.79 3.43 -6.08
C ASN A 189 -8.34 3.06 -5.82
N VAL A 190 -7.72 2.25 -6.69
CA VAL A 190 -6.34 1.76 -6.52
C VAL A 190 -5.40 2.21 -7.65
N LEU A 191 -5.87 3.12 -8.52
CA LEU A 191 -5.20 3.46 -9.79
C LEU A 191 -3.73 3.87 -9.61
N TYR A 192 -3.43 4.74 -8.66
CA TYR A 192 -2.06 5.20 -8.43
C TYR A 192 -1.15 4.05 -8.00
N VAL A 193 -1.59 3.26 -7.02
CA VAL A 193 -0.80 2.12 -6.52
C VAL A 193 -0.60 1.09 -7.63
N ALA A 194 -1.64 0.81 -8.43
CA ALA A 194 -1.53 -0.11 -9.56
C ALA A 194 -0.52 0.39 -10.61
N VAL A 195 -0.57 1.68 -10.96
CA VAL A 195 0.39 2.29 -11.89
C VAL A 195 1.79 2.32 -11.30
N PHE A 196 1.94 2.67 -10.04
CA PHE A 196 3.23 2.68 -9.34
C PHE A 196 3.85 1.28 -9.34
N MET A 197 3.10 0.25 -8.93
CA MET A 197 3.56 -1.14 -8.94
C MET A 197 3.90 -1.64 -10.35
N MET A 198 3.15 -1.18 -11.37
CA MET A 198 3.44 -1.51 -12.76
C MET A 198 4.79 -0.91 -13.20
N PHE A 199 5.04 0.36 -12.92
CA PHE A 199 6.34 1.00 -13.21
C PHE A 199 7.47 0.30 -12.47
N TYR A 200 7.27 0.03 -11.19
CA TYR A 200 8.24 -0.70 -10.38
C TYR A 200 8.57 -2.07 -10.96
N SER A 201 7.55 -2.85 -11.32
CA SER A 201 7.76 -4.19 -11.88
C SER A 201 8.47 -4.17 -13.23
N ILE A 202 8.19 -3.17 -14.08
CA ILE A 202 8.92 -3.01 -15.34
C ILE A 202 10.38 -2.64 -15.03
N ASN A 203 10.62 -1.70 -14.13
CA ASN A 203 11.99 -1.30 -13.75
C ASN A 203 12.79 -2.50 -13.25
N GLN A 204 12.19 -3.36 -12.41
CA GLN A 204 12.80 -4.61 -11.95
C GLN A 204 13.17 -5.57 -13.08
N MET A 205 12.40 -5.62 -14.17
CA MET A 205 12.73 -6.45 -15.33
C MET A 205 13.94 -5.94 -16.12
N PHE A 206 14.20 -4.63 -16.08
CA PHE A 206 15.23 -3.96 -16.88
C PHE A 206 16.46 -3.52 -16.07
N SER A 207 16.38 -3.50 -14.75
CA SER A 207 17.47 -3.08 -13.87
C SER A 207 18.26 -4.28 -13.35
N TYR A 208 19.59 -4.15 -13.28
CA TYR A 208 20.45 -5.12 -12.61
C TYR A 208 20.32 -5.00 -11.09
N ALA A 209 20.26 -3.76 -10.57
CA ALA A 209 19.91 -3.50 -9.18
C ALA A 209 18.43 -3.77 -8.95
N THR A 210 18.10 -4.59 -7.99
CA THR A 210 16.71 -4.64 -7.51
C THR A 210 16.53 -3.55 -6.48
N ARG A 211 15.37 -2.96 -6.49
CA ARG A 211 14.94 -2.05 -5.47
C ARG A 211 13.82 -2.72 -4.68
N GLU A 212 14.04 -2.97 -3.42
CA GLU A 212 12.93 -3.33 -2.56
C GLU A 212 12.09 -2.06 -2.31
N VAL A 213 10.85 -2.07 -2.80
CA VAL A 213 9.89 -1.02 -2.45
C VAL A 213 9.31 -1.36 -1.11
N SER A 214 9.74 -0.64 -0.11
CA SER A 214 9.06 -0.70 1.18
C SER A 214 7.60 -0.24 1.03
N PRO A 215 6.64 -0.88 1.71
CA PRO A 215 5.28 -0.35 1.80
C PRO A 215 5.24 1.12 2.22
N THR A 216 6.22 1.59 3.00
CA THR A 216 6.37 2.99 3.39
C THR A 216 6.62 3.92 2.21
N ASP A 217 7.41 3.51 1.20
CA ASP A 217 7.70 4.33 0.00
C ASP A 217 6.44 4.62 -0.81
N ILE A 218 5.53 3.64 -0.88
CA ILE A 218 4.25 3.81 -1.55
C ILE A 218 3.36 4.75 -0.74
N LEU A 219 3.33 4.56 0.57
CA LEU A 219 2.45 5.29 1.49
C LEU A 219 2.89 6.75 1.69
N GLU A 220 4.20 7.03 1.68
CA GLU A 220 4.74 8.40 1.86
C GLU A 220 4.72 9.23 0.58
N ASN A 221 4.39 8.62 -0.56
CA ASN A 221 4.38 9.33 -1.83
C ASN A 221 3.30 10.41 -1.90
N ARG A 222 3.66 11.59 -2.44
CA ARG A 222 2.76 12.74 -2.61
C ARG A 222 1.49 12.43 -3.41
N PHE A 223 1.54 11.45 -4.30
CA PHE A 223 0.43 11.12 -5.20
C PHE A 223 -0.50 10.03 -4.66
N ILE A 224 -0.31 9.58 -3.42
CA ILE A 224 -1.14 8.51 -2.82
C ILE A 224 -2.64 8.88 -2.77
N TRP A 225 -2.97 10.17 -2.74
CA TRP A 225 -4.36 10.66 -2.79
C TRP A 225 -5.10 10.28 -4.09
N LEU A 226 -4.37 9.89 -5.16
CA LEU A 226 -4.95 9.31 -6.38
C LEU A 226 -5.42 7.86 -6.20
N SER A 227 -5.13 7.23 -5.06
CA SER A 227 -5.69 5.95 -4.63
C SER A 227 -6.50 6.16 -3.35
N PRO A 228 -7.77 6.58 -3.45
CA PRO A 228 -8.56 7.04 -2.30
C PRO A 228 -8.65 6.01 -1.17
N VAL A 229 -8.78 4.72 -1.49
CA VAL A 229 -8.84 3.65 -0.47
C VAL A 229 -7.56 3.62 0.34
N ILE A 230 -6.40 3.57 -0.33
CA ILE A 230 -5.08 3.48 0.33
C ILE A 230 -4.79 4.77 1.11
N TYR A 231 -5.12 5.94 0.54
CA TYR A 231 -4.99 7.23 1.23
C TYR A 231 -5.80 7.26 2.52
N CYS A 232 -7.08 6.84 2.47
CA CYS A 232 -7.92 6.78 3.66
C CYS A 232 -7.41 5.76 4.68
N MET A 233 -6.89 4.59 4.24
CA MET A 233 -6.28 3.61 5.14
C MET A 233 -5.04 4.16 5.86
N GLN A 234 -4.20 4.91 5.14
CA GLN A 234 -3.02 5.54 5.73
C GLN A 234 -3.37 6.64 6.75
N LYS A 235 -4.42 7.43 6.45
CA LYS A 235 -4.81 8.59 7.26
C LYS A 235 -5.84 8.26 8.34
N ALA A 236 -6.48 7.08 8.29
CA ALA A 236 -7.43 6.66 9.32
C ALA A 236 -6.80 6.76 10.72
N GLY A 237 -7.54 7.39 11.64
CA GLY A 237 -7.02 7.83 12.94
C GLY A 237 -6.66 6.70 13.92
N ILE A 238 -6.94 5.43 13.55
CA ILE A 238 -6.57 4.28 14.37
C ILE A 238 -5.31 3.67 13.76
N LYS A 239 -4.17 3.99 14.35
CA LYS A 239 -2.90 3.36 13.99
C LYS A 239 -2.58 2.25 14.97
N ASN A 240 -2.15 1.09 14.44
CA ASN A 240 -1.48 0.11 15.26
C ASN A 240 -0.18 0.74 15.78
N VAL A 241 -0.13 1.09 17.04
CA VAL A 241 1.12 1.47 17.70
C VAL A 241 1.88 0.18 17.98
N THR A 242 2.57 -0.30 16.94
CA THR A 242 3.62 -1.29 17.15
C THR A 242 4.78 -0.59 17.83
N SER A 243 5.08 -1.06 19.03
CA SER A 243 6.28 -0.80 19.81
C SER A 243 6.56 0.66 20.19
N VAL A 244 6.11 1.03 21.37
CA VAL A 244 7.00 1.79 22.25
C VAL A 244 8.03 0.79 22.74
N ALA A 245 9.27 0.95 22.31
CA ALA A 245 10.39 0.17 22.79
C ALA A 245 10.44 0.25 24.33
N GLY A 246 10.40 -0.88 24.98
CA GLY A 246 10.66 -0.95 26.40
C GLY A 246 9.68 -1.84 27.16
N LYS A 247 10.02 -3.07 27.24
CA LYS A 247 9.66 -4.19 28.11
C LYS A 247 9.00 -5.35 27.37
N TYR A 248 9.82 -6.35 27.12
CA TYR A 248 9.36 -7.71 26.90
C TYR A 248 8.60 -8.17 28.15
N THR A 249 7.27 -8.18 28.05
CA THR A 249 6.41 -9.02 28.86
C THR A 249 5.75 -10.00 27.91
N PRO A 250 5.76 -11.31 28.17
CA PRO A 250 5.09 -12.30 27.33
C PRO A 250 3.58 -12.12 27.48
N GLY A 251 2.98 -11.50 26.47
CA GLY A 251 1.58 -11.16 26.35
C GLY A 251 1.45 -9.95 25.46
N TYR A 252 1.47 -10.16 24.13
CA TYR A 252 1.25 -9.11 23.13
C TYR A 252 -0.15 -8.53 23.29
N SER A 253 -0.27 -7.46 24.04
CA SER A 253 -1.40 -6.54 23.93
C SER A 253 -1.04 -5.49 22.86
N GLN A 254 -1.58 -5.64 21.68
CA GLN A 254 -1.52 -4.58 20.66
C GLN A 254 -2.31 -3.39 21.20
N LYS A 255 -1.63 -2.35 21.62
CA LYS A 255 -2.28 -1.10 22.01
C LYS A 255 -2.59 -0.29 20.76
N TYR A 256 -3.87 -0.09 20.49
CA TYR A 256 -4.33 0.82 19.45
C TYR A 256 -4.38 2.25 20.02
N ALA A 257 -3.75 3.21 19.33
CA ALA A 257 -3.91 4.62 19.65
C ALA A 257 -4.75 5.31 18.59
N ILE A 258 -5.80 6.00 18.99
CA ILE A 258 -6.49 6.96 18.14
C ILE A 258 -5.68 8.25 18.21
N THR A 259 -4.95 8.56 17.13
CA THR A 259 -4.22 9.83 17.04
C THR A 259 -5.20 10.90 16.58
N GLY A 260 -5.89 11.54 17.54
CA GLY A 260 -6.92 12.55 17.26
C GLY A 260 -6.44 13.88 16.65
N ASN A 261 -5.20 13.96 16.17
CA ASN A 261 -4.61 15.22 15.73
C ASN A 261 -4.75 15.54 14.24
N ASP A 262 -5.22 14.62 13.39
CA ASP A 262 -5.27 14.82 11.96
C ASP A 262 -6.68 14.73 11.37
N ILE A 263 -7.61 15.55 11.83
CA ILE A 263 -8.92 15.69 11.19
C ILE A 263 -8.83 16.37 9.82
N MET A 264 -7.77 17.16 9.59
CA MET A 264 -7.59 17.99 8.39
C MET A 264 -7.59 17.18 7.07
N PRO A 265 -6.92 16.02 6.95
CA PRO A 265 -7.02 15.17 5.76
C PRO A 265 -8.46 14.77 5.43
N PHE A 266 -9.27 14.46 6.43
CA PHE A 266 -10.67 14.04 6.24
C PHE A 266 -11.61 15.22 5.92
N VAL A 267 -11.29 16.44 6.32
CA VAL A 267 -11.95 17.64 5.80
C VAL A 267 -11.69 17.77 4.29
N GLY A 268 -10.45 17.51 3.85
CA GLY A 268 -10.10 17.45 2.43
C GLY A 268 -10.86 16.35 1.69
N VAL A 269 -10.91 15.13 2.25
CA VAL A 269 -11.65 13.97 1.71
C VAL A 269 -13.13 14.32 1.54
N PHE A 270 -13.74 14.93 2.54
CA PHE A 270 -15.14 15.36 2.49
C PHE A 270 -15.38 16.41 1.39
N ALA A 271 -14.51 17.42 1.29
CA ALA A 271 -14.60 18.45 0.26
C ALA A 271 -14.48 17.86 -1.16
N VAL A 272 -13.53 16.94 -1.37
CA VAL A 272 -13.38 16.21 -2.65
C VAL A 272 -14.63 15.39 -2.94
N GLY A 273 -15.20 14.71 -1.94
CA GLY A 273 -16.45 13.96 -2.07
C GLY A 273 -17.61 14.83 -2.56
N ILE A 274 -17.73 16.07 -2.05
CA ILE A 274 -18.74 17.04 -2.51
C ILE A 274 -18.47 17.49 -3.96
N ILE A 275 -17.22 17.72 -4.33
CA ILE A 275 -16.86 18.08 -5.71
C ILE A 275 -17.24 16.94 -6.67
N ILE A 276 -16.94 15.70 -6.31
CA ILE A 276 -17.30 14.52 -7.10
C ILE A 276 -18.82 14.35 -7.19
N PHE A 277 -19.57 14.63 -6.12
CA PHE A 277 -21.04 14.66 -6.16
C PHE A 277 -21.56 15.64 -7.21
N VAL A 278 -21.00 16.86 -7.28
CA VAL A 278 -21.40 17.86 -8.28
C VAL A 278 -21.06 17.35 -9.70
N ILE A 279 -19.91 16.73 -9.88
CA ILE A 279 -19.52 16.11 -11.16
C ILE A 279 -20.52 15.00 -11.54
N SER A 280 -20.89 14.13 -10.61
CA SER A 280 -21.86 13.06 -10.82
C SER A 280 -23.25 13.61 -11.23
N LEU A 281 -23.69 14.68 -10.59
CA LEU A 281 -24.92 15.39 -10.94
C LEU A 281 -24.88 15.93 -12.37
N MET A 282 -23.75 16.55 -12.76
CA MET A 282 -23.56 17.05 -14.12
C MET A 282 -23.57 15.91 -15.13
N MET A 283 -22.88 14.83 -14.84
CA MET A 283 -22.84 13.65 -15.72
C MET A 283 -24.23 13.05 -15.89
N TYR A 284 -25.01 12.90 -14.82
CA TYR A 284 -26.40 12.43 -14.93
C TYR A 284 -27.25 13.34 -15.81
N LYS A 285 -27.10 14.66 -15.69
CA LYS A 285 -27.84 15.63 -16.48
C LYS A 285 -27.57 15.51 -17.98
N TYR A 286 -26.30 15.29 -18.37
CA TYR A 286 -25.88 15.23 -19.77
C TYR A 286 -25.86 13.82 -20.36
N ARG A 287 -26.09 12.78 -19.56
CA ARG A 287 -26.15 11.40 -20.02
C ARG A 287 -27.29 11.18 -21.02
N LYS A 288 -26.97 10.58 -22.16
CA LYS A 288 -27.95 10.19 -23.16
C LYS A 288 -28.59 8.86 -22.76
N SER A 289 -29.92 8.75 -22.89
CA SER A 289 -30.65 7.51 -22.57
C SER A 289 -30.34 6.36 -23.53
N GLU A 290 -29.80 6.65 -24.70
CA GLU A 290 -29.42 5.67 -25.72
C GLU A 290 -28.15 4.88 -25.38
N THR A 291 -27.36 5.34 -24.39
CA THR A 291 -26.08 4.73 -24.02
C THR A 291 -26.20 3.60 -23.00
N VAL A 292 -27.41 3.21 -22.70
CA VAL A 292 -27.71 2.08 -21.81
C VAL A 292 -27.15 0.79 -22.40
N GLY A 293 -26.46 0.01 -21.57
CA GLY A 293 -25.78 -1.22 -21.98
C GLY A 293 -24.40 -1.02 -22.60
N ASP A 294 -23.96 0.23 -22.91
CA ASP A 294 -22.60 0.49 -23.33
C ASP A 294 -21.62 0.35 -22.16
N VAL A 295 -20.40 -0.08 -22.47
CA VAL A 295 -19.33 -0.15 -21.46
C VAL A 295 -19.05 1.24 -20.88
N VAL A 296 -18.98 2.25 -21.76
CA VAL A 296 -18.77 3.66 -21.42
C VAL A 296 -19.81 4.51 -22.13
N SER A 297 -20.60 5.25 -21.38
CA SER A 297 -21.71 6.08 -21.87
C SER A 297 -21.25 7.34 -22.61
N PHE A 298 -20.07 7.89 -22.29
CA PHE A 298 -19.55 9.11 -22.88
C PHE A 298 -18.49 8.83 -23.95
N THR A 299 -18.62 9.46 -25.10
CA THR A 299 -17.71 9.26 -26.24
C THR A 299 -16.27 9.65 -25.94
N TRP A 300 -16.04 10.70 -25.14
CA TRP A 300 -14.72 11.16 -24.75
C TRP A 300 -14.00 10.23 -23.78
N CYS A 301 -14.75 9.43 -23.00
CA CYS A 301 -14.17 8.42 -22.10
C CYS A 301 -13.70 7.15 -22.83
N LYS A 302 -14.21 6.87 -24.05
CA LYS A 302 -13.86 5.65 -24.81
C LYS A 302 -12.36 5.55 -25.11
N PRO A 303 -11.66 6.61 -25.59
CA PRO A 303 -10.21 6.57 -25.79
C PRO A 303 -9.45 6.35 -24.47
N VAL A 304 -9.86 7.02 -23.40
CA VAL A 304 -9.22 6.91 -22.06
C VAL A 304 -9.33 5.47 -21.55
N PHE A 305 -10.54 4.89 -21.57
CA PHE A 305 -10.75 3.49 -21.19
C PHE A 305 -9.85 2.54 -22.00
N ARG A 306 -9.82 2.72 -23.32
CA ARG A 306 -9.00 1.90 -24.23
C ARG A 306 -7.52 1.97 -23.85
N THR A 307 -6.97 3.17 -23.69
CA THR A 307 -5.55 3.37 -23.39
C THR A 307 -5.18 2.80 -22.00
N VAL A 308 -5.95 3.15 -20.98
CA VAL A 308 -5.70 2.67 -19.61
C VAL A 308 -5.81 1.14 -19.56
N PHE A 309 -6.89 0.56 -20.09
CA PHE A 309 -7.07 -0.90 -20.10
C PHE A 309 -5.98 -1.63 -20.87
N SER A 310 -5.54 -1.08 -22.01
CA SER A 310 -4.51 -1.72 -22.83
C SER A 310 -3.15 -1.72 -22.14
N ILE A 311 -2.76 -0.61 -21.53
CA ILE A 311 -1.46 -0.49 -20.85
C ILE A 311 -1.48 -1.28 -19.54
N THR A 312 -2.42 -1.01 -18.63
CA THR A 312 -2.45 -1.68 -17.33
C THR A 312 -2.71 -3.18 -17.44
N GLY A 313 -3.71 -3.57 -18.24
CA GLY A 313 -4.03 -4.98 -18.49
C GLY A 313 -2.90 -5.70 -19.23
N GLY A 314 -2.26 -5.04 -20.20
CA GLY A 314 -1.16 -5.60 -20.98
C GLY A 314 0.09 -5.83 -20.14
N VAL A 315 0.48 -4.87 -19.32
CA VAL A 315 1.62 -5.04 -18.39
C VAL A 315 1.31 -6.10 -17.34
N PHE A 316 0.12 -6.08 -16.76
CA PHE A 316 -0.28 -7.09 -15.77
C PHE A 316 -0.26 -8.51 -16.36
N LEU A 317 -0.77 -8.69 -17.59
CA LEU A 317 -0.71 -9.96 -18.31
C LEU A 317 0.74 -10.37 -18.58
N ALA A 318 1.61 -9.43 -18.99
CA ALA A 318 3.02 -9.71 -19.21
C ALA A 318 3.74 -10.15 -17.94
N LEU A 319 3.44 -9.51 -16.80
CA LEU A 319 3.96 -9.91 -15.49
C LEU A 319 3.54 -11.32 -15.09
N ILE A 320 2.26 -11.67 -15.27
CA ILE A 320 1.78 -13.03 -15.00
C ILE A 320 2.52 -14.04 -15.87
N LEU A 321 2.64 -13.80 -17.17
CA LEU A 321 3.33 -14.72 -18.08
C LEU A 321 4.83 -14.81 -17.76
N TRP A 322 5.44 -13.70 -17.33
CA TRP A 322 6.83 -13.67 -16.89
C TRP A 322 7.01 -14.55 -15.65
N VAL A 323 6.20 -14.37 -14.61
CA VAL A 323 6.24 -15.18 -13.39
C VAL A 323 6.02 -16.66 -13.71
N ILE A 324 5.00 -17.00 -14.50
CA ILE A 324 4.73 -18.40 -14.89
C ILE A 324 5.92 -19.02 -15.62
N ARG A 325 6.58 -18.26 -16.50
CA ARG A 325 7.71 -18.77 -17.30
C ARG A 325 8.93 -19.09 -16.44
N PHE A 326 9.17 -18.30 -15.39
CA PHE A 326 10.37 -18.38 -14.57
C PHE A 326 10.14 -19.02 -13.18
N TYR A 327 8.88 -19.22 -12.76
CA TYR A 327 8.54 -19.80 -11.46
C TYR A 327 9.17 -21.19 -11.22
N ASN A 328 9.26 -22.02 -12.25
CA ASN A 328 9.80 -23.36 -12.15
C ASN A 328 11.34 -23.43 -12.15
N THR A 329 12.03 -22.31 -12.32
CA THR A 329 13.50 -22.28 -12.37
C THR A 329 14.13 -22.09 -10.99
N GLY A 330 13.32 -21.98 -9.91
CA GLY A 330 13.82 -21.72 -8.54
C GLY A 330 14.47 -20.35 -8.35
N LEU A 331 14.61 -19.59 -9.44
CA LEU A 331 15.19 -18.27 -9.45
C LEU A 331 14.25 -17.28 -8.77
N SER A 332 14.75 -16.54 -7.79
CA SER A 332 14.01 -15.40 -7.24
C SER A 332 13.71 -14.38 -8.36
N LEU A 333 12.69 -13.57 -8.22
CA LEU A 333 12.40 -12.43 -9.13
C LEU A 333 13.68 -11.60 -9.39
N HIS A 334 14.55 -11.58 -8.43
CA HIS A 334 15.83 -10.90 -8.38
C HIS A 334 16.88 -11.45 -9.36
N SER A 335 17.06 -12.76 -9.42
CA SER A 335 18.05 -13.41 -10.29
C SER A 335 17.58 -13.54 -11.75
N MET A 336 16.31 -13.26 -12.02
CA MET A 336 15.71 -13.41 -13.35
C MET A 336 16.03 -12.29 -14.33
N GLY A 337 16.56 -11.14 -13.88
CA GLY A 337 16.46 -9.88 -14.64
C GLY A 337 17.52 -9.70 -15.72
N TYR A 338 18.74 -10.24 -15.58
CA TYR A 338 19.85 -9.63 -16.28
C TYR A 338 20.70 -10.52 -17.21
N GLU A 339 20.12 -11.27 -18.08
CA GLU A 339 20.84 -11.70 -19.29
C GLU A 339 20.32 -10.86 -20.47
N GLY A 340 21.21 -10.28 -21.29
CA GLY A 340 20.83 -9.38 -22.38
C GLY A 340 19.77 -9.91 -23.35
N GLY A 341 19.66 -11.25 -23.49
CA GLY A 341 18.57 -11.91 -24.23
C GLY A 341 17.22 -11.86 -23.50
N LYS A 342 17.21 -11.88 -22.17
CA LYS A 342 15.99 -11.81 -21.36
C LYS A 342 15.36 -10.43 -21.40
N LEU A 343 16.18 -9.37 -21.49
CA LEU A 343 15.72 -7.97 -21.62
C LEU A 343 14.89 -7.76 -22.89
N ILE A 344 15.41 -8.23 -24.03
CA ILE A 344 14.70 -8.15 -25.32
C ILE A 344 13.40 -8.97 -25.25
N TYR A 345 13.46 -10.17 -24.64
CA TYR A 345 12.28 -11.00 -24.46
C TYR A 345 11.22 -10.32 -23.60
N ALA A 346 11.60 -9.69 -22.47
CA ALA A 346 10.69 -8.94 -21.61
C ALA A 346 10.01 -7.80 -22.36
N GLY A 347 10.77 -7.00 -23.11
CA GLY A 347 10.24 -5.91 -23.92
C GLY A 347 9.24 -6.38 -24.99
N ILE A 348 9.60 -7.44 -25.71
CA ILE A 348 8.72 -8.04 -26.72
C ILE A 348 7.44 -8.60 -26.07
N LEU A 349 7.57 -9.30 -24.93
CA LEU A 349 6.44 -9.86 -24.19
C LEU A 349 5.46 -8.77 -23.77
N VAL A 350 5.95 -7.68 -23.19
CA VAL A 350 5.11 -6.54 -22.78
C VAL A 350 4.38 -5.94 -23.98
N LEU A 351 5.07 -5.70 -25.11
CA LEU A 351 4.46 -5.14 -26.32
C LEU A 351 3.38 -6.05 -26.93
N ILE A 352 3.60 -7.36 -26.93
CA ILE A 352 2.62 -8.35 -27.38
C ILE A 352 1.39 -8.31 -26.46
N CYS A 353 1.59 -8.35 -25.16
CA CYS A 353 0.50 -8.35 -24.19
C CYS A 353 -0.32 -7.05 -24.22
N VAL A 354 0.33 -5.89 -24.36
CA VAL A 354 -0.35 -4.60 -24.55
C VAL A 354 -1.17 -4.59 -25.83
N SER A 355 -0.64 -5.17 -26.92
CA SER A 355 -1.37 -5.30 -28.19
C SER A 355 -2.60 -6.20 -28.04
N ILE A 356 -2.48 -7.36 -27.37
CA ILE A 356 -3.59 -8.26 -27.07
C ILE A 356 -4.67 -7.52 -26.26
N CYS A 357 -4.29 -6.85 -25.19
CA CYS A 357 -5.21 -6.11 -24.33
C CYS A 357 -5.86 -4.93 -25.06
N TYR A 358 -5.16 -4.30 -26.04
CA TYR A 358 -5.77 -3.30 -26.91
C TYR A 358 -6.92 -3.89 -27.74
N PHE A 359 -6.72 -5.04 -28.37
CA PHE A 359 -7.79 -5.68 -29.14
C PHE A 359 -8.94 -6.13 -28.23
N ILE A 360 -8.64 -6.63 -27.03
CA ILE A 360 -9.68 -6.97 -26.04
C ILE A 360 -10.49 -5.71 -25.68
N SER A 361 -9.84 -4.57 -25.43
CA SER A 361 -10.53 -3.31 -25.13
C SER A 361 -11.45 -2.85 -26.28
N GLU A 362 -11.01 -3.01 -27.54
CA GLU A 362 -11.83 -2.73 -28.72
C GLU A 362 -13.03 -3.69 -28.83
N MET A 363 -12.83 -4.99 -28.54
CA MET A 363 -13.92 -5.98 -28.54
C MET A 363 -14.97 -5.61 -27.50
N ILE A 364 -14.55 -5.22 -26.30
CA ILE A 364 -15.41 -4.79 -25.22
C ILE A 364 -16.20 -3.53 -25.62
N LEU A 365 -15.51 -2.51 -26.16
CA LEU A 365 -16.15 -1.23 -26.56
C LEU A 365 -17.12 -1.38 -27.71
N LYS A 366 -16.82 -2.26 -28.68
CA LYS A 366 -17.65 -2.48 -29.87
C LYS A 366 -18.63 -3.64 -29.73
N LYS A 367 -18.56 -4.39 -28.63
CA LYS A 367 -19.41 -5.57 -28.36
C LYS A 367 -19.35 -6.61 -29.48
N THR A 368 -18.20 -6.76 -30.13
CA THR A 368 -17.99 -7.71 -31.23
C THR A 368 -16.59 -8.29 -31.18
N PHE A 369 -16.47 -9.57 -31.53
CA PHE A 369 -15.16 -10.23 -31.65
C PHE A 369 -14.39 -9.84 -32.92
N PHE A 370 -15.09 -9.39 -33.97
CA PHE A 370 -14.50 -9.07 -35.28
C PHE A 370 -14.04 -7.61 -35.36
N VAL A 371 -13.05 -7.24 -34.55
CA VAL A 371 -12.52 -5.86 -34.49
C VAL A 371 -11.39 -5.58 -35.47
N TRP A 372 -10.79 -6.62 -36.08
CA TRP A 372 -9.60 -6.53 -36.94
C TRP A 372 -9.74 -5.59 -38.15
N LYS A 373 -10.94 -5.43 -38.69
CA LYS A 373 -11.21 -4.54 -39.81
C LYS A 373 -11.60 -3.12 -39.42
N THR A 374 -12.03 -2.94 -38.15
CA THR A 374 -12.68 -1.71 -37.69
C THR A 374 -11.95 -1.01 -36.55
N PHE A 375 -10.81 -1.54 -36.09
CA PHE A 375 -10.07 -0.91 -35.00
C PHE A 375 -9.43 0.41 -35.45
N SER A 376 -9.23 1.31 -34.49
CA SER A 376 -8.57 2.59 -34.73
C SER A 376 -7.06 2.39 -34.83
N LYS A 377 -6.53 2.37 -36.09
CA LYS A 377 -5.09 2.22 -36.33
C LYS A 377 -4.28 3.31 -35.65
N THR A 378 -4.73 4.55 -35.70
CA THR A 378 -4.04 5.70 -35.10
C THR A 378 -3.90 5.53 -33.58
N ASN A 379 -4.98 5.14 -32.89
CA ASN A 379 -4.94 4.93 -31.44
C ASN A 379 -4.09 3.70 -31.07
N PHE A 380 -4.11 2.64 -31.88
CA PHE A 380 -3.26 1.47 -31.68
C PHE A 380 -1.78 1.85 -31.72
N PHE A 381 -1.37 2.50 -32.81
CA PHE A 381 0.03 2.93 -32.95
C PHE A 381 0.44 3.98 -31.93
N ALA A 382 -0.48 4.82 -31.46
CA ALA A 382 -0.20 5.75 -30.38
C ALA A 382 0.09 5.01 -29.05
N VAL A 383 -0.76 4.05 -28.64
CA VAL A 383 -0.56 3.27 -27.42
C VAL A 383 0.70 2.42 -27.52
N PHE A 384 0.88 1.71 -28.65
CA PHE A 384 2.05 0.88 -28.91
C PHE A 384 3.34 1.71 -28.93
N GLY A 385 3.32 2.86 -29.61
CA GLY A 385 4.48 3.76 -29.72
C GLY A 385 4.89 4.36 -28.37
N VAL A 386 3.92 4.79 -27.56
CA VAL A 386 4.21 5.30 -26.20
C VAL A 386 4.85 4.20 -25.37
N MET A 387 4.31 2.99 -25.40
CA MET A 387 4.88 1.87 -24.65
C MET A 387 6.25 1.47 -25.16
N PHE A 388 6.44 1.44 -26.48
CA PHE A 388 7.74 1.16 -27.08
C PHE A 388 8.81 2.19 -26.71
N ILE A 389 8.47 3.49 -26.77
CA ILE A 389 9.38 4.58 -26.36
C ILE A 389 9.72 4.44 -24.87
N PHE A 390 8.72 4.18 -24.04
CA PHE A 390 8.94 3.98 -22.61
C PHE A 390 9.92 2.82 -22.33
N LEU A 391 9.69 1.66 -22.94
CA LEU A 391 10.57 0.49 -22.80
C LEU A 391 11.98 0.74 -23.36
N ALA A 392 12.08 1.49 -24.49
CA ALA A 392 13.37 1.84 -25.05
C ALA A 392 14.17 2.80 -24.16
N LEU A 393 13.50 3.76 -23.53
CA LEU A 393 14.12 4.69 -22.57
C LEU A 393 14.55 3.96 -21.28
N GLU A 394 13.75 2.98 -20.82
CA GLU A 394 14.07 2.12 -19.69
C GLU A 394 15.28 1.24 -20.01
N ALA A 395 15.28 0.57 -21.15
CA ALA A 395 16.40 -0.26 -21.62
C ALA A 395 17.71 0.55 -21.82
N ALA A 396 17.58 1.84 -22.17
CA ALA A 396 18.73 2.75 -22.26
C ALA A 396 19.18 3.30 -20.89
N GLY A 397 18.54 2.93 -19.78
CA GLY A 397 18.83 3.43 -18.43
C GLY A 397 18.56 4.94 -18.25
N LEU A 398 17.70 5.53 -19.09
CA LEU A 398 17.38 6.96 -19.02
C LEU A 398 16.31 7.29 -18.00
N ILE A 399 15.42 6.34 -17.68
CA ILE A 399 14.29 6.49 -16.76
C ILE A 399 14.62 5.86 -15.38
N GLY A 400 15.49 4.86 -15.33
CA GLY A 400 15.90 4.15 -14.10
C GLY A 400 16.48 5.06 -13.02
N VAL A 401 16.40 4.61 -11.78
CA VAL A 401 16.99 5.32 -10.64
C VAL A 401 18.50 5.24 -10.75
N LYS A 402 19.17 6.38 -10.92
CA LYS A 402 20.63 6.47 -11.01
C LYS A 402 21.26 6.52 -9.63
N ILE A 403 22.44 5.91 -9.50
CA ILE A 403 23.30 6.07 -8.33
C ILE A 403 23.55 7.56 -8.11
N PRO A 404 23.33 8.08 -6.90
CA PRO A 404 23.52 9.51 -6.63
C PRO A 404 25.01 9.88 -6.60
N ASP A 405 25.33 11.14 -6.90
CA ASP A 405 26.67 11.66 -6.66
C ASP A 405 26.91 11.84 -5.15
N ALA A 406 28.11 11.51 -4.66
CA ALA A 406 28.48 11.59 -3.24
C ALA A 406 28.17 12.96 -2.63
N LYS A 407 28.37 14.04 -3.38
CA LYS A 407 28.10 15.43 -2.96
C LYS A 407 26.63 15.69 -2.58
N ASN A 408 25.69 14.92 -3.13
CA ASN A 408 24.26 15.07 -2.90
C ASN A 408 23.74 14.14 -1.81
N VAL A 409 24.59 13.23 -1.30
CA VAL A 409 24.25 12.26 -0.26
C VAL A 409 24.49 12.87 1.11
N SER A 410 23.58 12.67 2.04
CA SER A 410 23.70 13.02 3.45
C SER A 410 24.25 11.85 4.26
N SER A 411 23.77 10.63 3.95
CA SER A 411 24.24 9.40 4.59
C SER A 411 24.03 8.21 3.66
N LEU A 412 24.89 7.22 3.77
CA LEU A 412 24.81 5.92 3.12
C LEU A 412 24.70 4.85 4.21
N GLU A 413 23.63 4.08 4.15
CA GLU A 413 23.45 2.88 4.95
C GLU A 413 23.70 1.67 4.06
N ILE A 414 24.59 0.78 4.50
CA ILE A 414 24.88 -0.48 3.82
C ILE A 414 24.38 -1.59 4.71
N SER A 415 23.41 -2.33 4.20
CA SER A 415 22.83 -3.47 4.88
C SER A 415 23.18 -4.76 4.15
N ALA A 416 23.73 -5.70 4.89
CA ALA A 416 23.95 -7.07 4.47
C ALA A 416 23.46 -7.97 5.62
N TYR A 417 24.36 -8.63 6.32
CA TYR A 417 24.05 -9.24 7.62
C TYR A 417 24.08 -8.21 8.75
N ASN A 418 24.88 -7.15 8.58
CA ASN A 418 24.95 -6.01 9.49
C ASN A 418 24.54 -4.72 8.78
N GLU A 419 23.95 -3.78 9.52
CA GLU A 419 23.61 -2.44 9.04
C GLU A 419 24.73 -1.46 9.42
N LEU A 420 25.36 -0.84 8.43
CA LEU A 420 26.46 0.11 8.60
C LEU A 420 26.08 1.48 8.05
N LEU A 421 26.20 2.53 8.86
CA LEU A 421 25.85 3.90 8.50
C LEU A 421 27.11 4.77 8.29
N TYR A 422 27.28 5.31 7.08
CA TYR A 422 28.37 6.22 6.70
C TYR A 422 27.83 7.62 6.42
N THR A 423 28.52 8.64 6.92
CA THR A 423 28.18 10.06 6.72
C THR A 423 29.31 10.87 6.08
N ASP A 424 30.51 10.29 6.01
CA ASP A 424 31.67 10.95 5.39
C ASP A 424 31.63 10.86 3.86
N GLU A 425 31.82 12.00 3.18
CA GLU A 425 31.73 12.10 1.72
C GLU A 425 32.85 11.27 1.01
N GLU A 426 34.00 11.13 1.63
CA GLU A 426 35.11 10.34 1.06
C GLU A 426 34.80 8.85 1.07
N ASP A 427 34.33 8.33 2.20
CA ASP A 427 33.92 6.92 2.33
C ASP A 427 32.71 6.60 1.45
N ILE A 428 31.71 7.48 1.41
CA ILE A 428 30.54 7.35 0.52
C ILE A 428 31.01 7.29 -0.95
N SER A 429 31.99 8.09 -1.35
CA SER A 429 32.49 8.08 -2.74
C SER A 429 33.14 6.75 -3.13
N LYS A 430 33.89 6.13 -2.22
CA LYS A 430 34.51 4.80 -2.43
C LYS A 430 33.46 3.71 -2.62
N PHE A 431 32.40 3.72 -1.79
CA PHE A 431 31.30 2.76 -1.95
C PHE A 431 30.50 2.98 -3.23
N ILE A 432 30.31 4.21 -3.67
CA ILE A 432 29.69 4.53 -4.96
C ILE A 432 30.52 3.98 -6.13
N GLU A 433 31.87 4.05 -6.05
CA GLU A 433 32.74 3.46 -7.07
C GLU A 433 32.59 1.94 -7.15
N ILE A 434 32.59 1.26 -6.00
CA ILE A 434 32.37 -0.20 -5.94
C ILE A 434 30.97 -0.55 -6.46
N GLN A 435 29.94 0.21 -6.10
CA GLN A 435 28.59 -0.01 -6.60
C GLN A 435 28.52 0.13 -8.13
N LYS A 436 29.18 1.12 -8.72
CA LYS A 436 29.28 1.27 -10.18
C LYS A 436 29.98 0.07 -10.81
N GLU A 437 31.01 -0.44 -10.16
CA GLU A 437 31.72 -1.63 -10.63
C GLU A 437 30.83 -2.88 -10.59
N ILE A 438 29.97 -3.02 -9.57
CA ILE A 438 28.95 -4.08 -9.50
C ILE A 438 27.99 -3.96 -10.70
N GLU A 439 27.53 -2.74 -11.02
CA GLU A 439 26.62 -2.51 -12.16
C GLU A 439 27.30 -2.74 -13.51
N ASP A 440 28.55 -2.36 -13.66
CA ASP A 440 29.30 -2.53 -14.92
C ASP A 440 29.66 -3.99 -15.19
N LYS A 441 30.11 -4.71 -14.18
CA LYS A 441 30.52 -6.13 -14.30
C LYS A 441 29.34 -7.09 -14.44
N LYS A 442 28.15 -6.71 -13.94
CA LYS A 442 26.91 -7.49 -14.03
C LYS A 442 27.15 -8.95 -13.66
N LEU A 443 27.59 -9.16 -12.43
CA LEU A 443 28.05 -10.43 -11.93
C LEU A 443 26.95 -11.50 -12.09
N ASP A 444 27.24 -12.52 -12.87
CA ASP A 444 26.37 -13.70 -12.95
C ASP A 444 26.58 -14.54 -11.70
N VAL A 445 25.52 -14.67 -10.93
CA VAL A 445 25.53 -15.40 -9.66
C VAL A 445 24.97 -16.77 -9.92
N GLY A 446 25.85 -17.76 -10.09
CA GLY A 446 25.44 -19.16 -10.32
C GLY A 446 24.64 -19.73 -9.14
N GLU A 447 23.75 -20.68 -9.41
CA GLU A 447 22.89 -21.32 -8.40
C GLU A 447 23.68 -22.12 -7.32
N GLU A 448 24.93 -22.49 -7.60
CA GLU A 448 25.77 -23.34 -6.71
C GLU A 448 26.71 -22.50 -5.82
N GLU A 449 26.66 -21.17 -5.85
CA GLU A 449 27.59 -20.30 -5.15
C GLU A 449 27.00 -19.73 -3.87
N ASN A 450 27.86 -19.53 -2.87
CA ASN A 450 27.51 -18.75 -1.70
C ASN A 450 27.27 -17.30 -2.13
N ASN A 451 26.03 -16.85 -2.02
CA ASN A 451 25.58 -15.55 -2.45
C ASN A 451 25.09 -14.75 -1.24
N CYS A 452 25.36 -13.46 -1.22
CA CYS A 452 24.87 -12.55 -0.21
C CYS A 452 24.10 -11.39 -0.85
N GLY A 453 22.94 -11.07 -0.26
CA GLY A 453 22.22 -9.82 -0.56
C GLY A 453 22.90 -8.66 0.12
N ILE A 454 23.08 -7.55 -0.61
CA ILE A 454 23.59 -6.30 -0.07
C ILE A 454 22.75 -5.13 -0.53
N ASP A 455 22.36 -4.27 0.40
CA ASP A 455 21.54 -3.10 0.16
C ASP A 455 22.34 -1.84 0.39
N PHE A 456 22.25 -0.90 -0.56
CA PHE A 456 22.80 0.45 -0.47
C PHE A 456 21.64 1.43 -0.34
N ILE A 457 21.44 2.04 0.82
CA ILE A 457 20.36 2.96 1.11
C ILE A 457 20.94 4.37 1.26
N TYR A 458 20.77 5.20 0.24
CA TYR A 458 21.22 6.59 0.21
C TYR A 458 20.14 7.51 0.76
N THR A 459 20.45 8.29 1.77
CA THR A 459 19.65 9.45 2.18
C THR A 459 20.26 10.70 1.55
N LEU A 460 19.52 11.35 0.67
CA LEU A 460 19.97 12.56 -0.01
C LEU A 460 19.81 13.80 0.87
N LYS A 461 20.57 14.87 0.60
CA LYS A 461 20.49 16.16 1.32
C LYS A 461 19.10 16.81 1.29
N ASN A 462 18.24 16.43 0.33
CA ASN A 462 16.83 16.87 0.25
C ASN A 462 15.86 15.99 1.08
N GLY A 463 16.38 15.01 1.81
CA GLY A 463 15.59 14.07 2.63
C GLY A 463 15.00 12.88 1.87
N SER A 464 15.18 12.78 0.53
CA SER A 464 14.71 11.61 -0.21
C SER A 464 15.67 10.44 -0.05
N LYS A 465 15.11 9.21 0.00
CA LYS A 465 15.89 7.97 0.05
C LYS A 465 15.96 7.31 -1.31
N ARG A 466 17.09 6.66 -1.60
CA ARG A 466 17.29 5.79 -2.76
C ARG A 466 17.91 4.49 -2.29
N GLU A 467 17.32 3.39 -2.64
CA GLU A 467 17.71 2.04 -2.25
C GLU A 467 18.08 1.23 -3.47
N PHE A 468 19.16 0.46 -3.36
CA PHE A 468 19.67 -0.42 -4.41
C PHE A 468 20.06 -1.73 -3.74
N SER A 469 19.47 -2.83 -4.15
CA SER A 469 19.75 -4.17 -3.64
C SER A 469 20.45 -5.01 -4.71
N TYR A 470 21.52 -5.66 -4.34
CA TYR A 470 22.31 -6.53 -5.22
C TYR A 470 22.49 -7.89 -4.57
N THR A 471 22.58 -8.92 -5.39
CA THR A 471 23.08 -10.22 -4.96
C THR A 471 24.48 -10.38 -5.49
N ILE A 472 25.45 -10.53 -4.60
CA ILE A 472 26.87 -10.65 -4.94
C ILE A 472 27.41 -12.03 -4.54
N PRO A 473 28.33 -12.62 -5.34
CA PRO A 473 28.99 -13.86 -4.97
C PRO A 473 30.03 -13.60 -3.87
N VAL A 474 30.02 -14.47 -2.85
CA VAL A 474 30.99 -14.40 -1.74
C VAL A 474 32.17 -15.31 -2.07
N ARG A 475 33.21 -14.72 -2.68
CA ARG A 475 34.43 -15.43 -3.07
C ARG A 475 35.67 -14.58 -2.78
N LYS A 476 36.80 -15.24 -2.46
CA LYS A 476 38.09 -14.56 -2.34
C LYS A 476 38.51 -13.92 -3.67
N GLY A 477 38.86 -12.63 -3.65
CA GLY A 477 39.25 -11.87 -4.82
C GLY A 477 38.07 -11.35 -5.66
N SER A 478 36.85 -11.44 -5.15
CA SER A 478 35.66 -10.86 -5.78
C SER A 478 35.33 -9.47 -5.22
N ILE A 479 34.25 -8.87 -5.73
CA ILE A 479 33.75 -7.58 -5.23
C ILE A 479 33.38 -7.64 -3.74
N SER A 480 32.99 -8.81 -3.20
CA SER A 480 32.77 -8.96 -1.76
C SER A 480 34.03 -8.63 -0.94
N ASP A 481 35.21 -9.08 -1.38
CA ASP A 481 36.48 -8.76 -0.72
C ASP A 481 36.81 -7.26 -0.81
N GLU A 482 36.48 -6.61 -1.93
CA GLU A 482 36.67 -5.17 -2.10
C GLU A 482 35.77 -4.35 -1.19
N LEU A 483 34.50 -4.78 -1.06
CA LEU A 483 33.55 -4.18 -0.12
C LEU A 483 34.01 -4.32 1.33
N ILE A 484 34.46 -5.51 1.74
CA ILE A 484 35.00 -5.78 3.08
C ILE A 484 36.20 -4.91 3.35
N LYS A 485 37.14 -4.81 2.40
CA LYS A 485 38.33 -3.96 2.54
C LYS A 485 37.95 -2.48 2.65
N CYS A 486 37.00 -2.03 1.84
CA CYS A 486 36.51 -0.65 1.89
C CYS A 486 35.87 -0.36 3.26
N ALA A 487 34.98 -1.22 3.73
CA ALA A 487 34.33 -1.08 5.02
C ALA A 487 35.35 -1.08 6.19
N ASN A 488 36.30 -2.03 6.18
CA ASN A 488 37.34 -2.13 7.21
C ASN A 488 38.38 -1.01 7.16
N SER A 489 38.59 -0.36 6.01
CA SER A 489 39.51 0.78 5.86
C SER A 489 38.87 2.14 6.15
N SER A 490 37.55 2.18 6.31
CA SER A 490 36.83 3.43 6.59
C SER A 490 37.25 4.07 7.91
N ASN A 491 37.41 5.38 7.89
CA ASN A 491 37.67 6.18 9.10
C ASN A 491 36.46 6.15 10.06
N GLN A 492 35.25 5.93 9.56
CA GLN A 492 34.03 5.87 10.32
C GLN A 492 33.63 4.45 10.74
N LYS A 493 34.47 3.44 10.52
CA LYS A 493 34.09 2.02 10.79
C LYS A 493 33.57 1.78 12.21
N LEU A 494 34.13 2.44 13.23
CA LEU A 494 33.65 2.33 14.61
C LEU A 494 32.28 3.00 14.80
N GLU A 495 32.06 4.17 14.19
CA GLU A 495 30.78 4.87 14.26
C GLU A 495 29.71 4.15 13.44
N ALA A 496 30.10 3.52 12.33
CA ALA A 496 29.19 2.76 11.47
C ALA A 496 28.66 1.50 12.18
N VAL A 497 29.55 0.75 12.85
CA VAL A 497 29.19 -0.49 13.57
C VAL A 497 28.48 -0.17 14.90
N PHE A 498 29.03 0.77 15.65
CA PHE A 498 28.53 1.11 16.98
C PHE A 498 27.75 2.42 16.95
N SER A 499 26.71 2.61 16.30
CA SER A 499 25.87 3.79 16.13
C SER A 499 26.09 5.00 17.09
N LYS A 500 25.60 6.20 16.78
CA LYS A 500 25.70 7.42 17.62
C LYS A 500 25.23 7.22 19.08
N ALA A 501 24.31 6.27 19.33
CA ALA A 501 23.85 5.94 20.66
C ALA A 501 24.97 5.47 21.58
N TYR A 502 26.05 4.92 21.01
CA TYR A 502 27.19 4.44 21.78
C TYR A 502 28.15 5.55 22.26
N ASN A 503 28.26 6.63 21.53
CA ASN A 503 29.14 7.76 21.88
C ASN A 503 28.47 8.71 22.90
N ASP A 504 27.20 8.48 23.27
CA ASP A 504 26.50 9.26 24.26
C ASP A 504 26.69 8.61 25.65
N GLU A 505 27.33 9.33 26.59
CA GLU A 505 27.59 8.87 27.98
C GLU A 505 26.30 8.48 28.74
N ASN A 506 25.15 8.86 28.21
CA ASN A 506 23.83 8.52 28.79
C ASN A 506 23.37 7.10 28.45
N PHE A 507 23.93 6.44 27.43
CA PHE A 507 23.58 5.07 27.10
C PHE A 507 24.38 4.06 27.91
N LYS A 508 23.67 3.19 28.62
CA LYS A 508 24.25 2.09 29.38
C LYS A 508 24.09 0.77 28.63
N LEU A 509 25.17 0.02 28.52
CA LEU A 509 25.18 -1.33 27.98
C LEU A 509 24.27 -2.23 28.81
N GLN A 510 23.15 -2.66 28.26
CA GLN A 510 22.14 -3.43 28.99
C GLN A 510 22.42 -4.93 28.94
N ASN A 511 22.50 -5.50 27.75
CA ASN A 511 22.73 -6.93 27.53
C ASN A 511 23.61 -7.14 26.30
N ILE A 512 24.33 -8.26 26.26
CA ILE A 512 24.92 -8.80 25.07
C ILE A 512 24.42 -10.24 24.95
N ASP A 513 23.71 -10.52 23.89
CA ASP A 513 23.20 -11.83 23.59
C ASP A 513 24.14 -12.48 22.57
N VAL A 514 24.76 -13.60 22.93
CA VAL A 514 25.64 -14.38 22.07
C VAL A 514 24.91 -15.66 21.71
N GLY A 515 24.69 -15.88 20.42
CA GLY A 515 24.05 -17.10 19.91
C GLY A 515 25.00 -17.90 19.04
N SER A 516 24.94 -19.19 19.15
CA SER A 516 25.66 -20.15 18.31
C SER A 516 24.72 -21.27 17.91
N MET A 517 24.79 -21.69 16.66
CA MET A 517 24.09 -22.86 16.16
C MET A 517 25.04 -24.04 16.15
N ASP A 518 24.75 -25.07 16.93
CA ASP A 518 25.54 -26.28 16.94
C ASP A 518 25.23 -27.13 15.70
N ALA A 519 26.09 -27.04 14.71
CA ALA A 519 25.96 -27.75 13.43
C ALA A 519 26.13 -29.28 13.54
N ASP A 520 26.66 -29.78 14.67
CA ASP A 520 26.93 -31.21 14.89
C ASP A 520 25.74 -32.00 15.46
N ARG A 521 24.61 -31.32 15.74
CA ARG A 521 23.38 -31.99 16.19
C ARG A 521 22.27 -31.89 15.17
N ASP A 522 21.65 -33.03 14.89
CA ASP A 522 20.51 -33.19 13.96
C ASP A 522 19.28 -32.32 14.23
N ASP A 523 19.26 -31.55 15.32
CA ASP A 523 18.07 -30.81 15.80
C ASP A 523 18.07 -29.31 15.51
N ASN A 524 19.09 -28.74 14.84
CA ASN A 524 19.17 -27.27 14.57
C ASN A 524 18.78 -26.39 15.76
N VAL A 525 19.31 -26.67 16.95
CA VAL A 525 18.95 -25.94 18.16
C VAL A 525 19.84 -24.71 18.32
N TRP A 526 19.22 -23.52 18.41
CA TRP A 526 19.90 -22.29 18.71
C TRP A 526 20.17 -22.19 20.21
N TYR A 527 21.43 -21.99 20.57
CA TYR A 527 21.84 -21.68 21.95
C TYR A 527 22.11 -20.21 22.07
N THR A 528 21.22 -19.46 22.74
CA THR A 528 21.44 -18.06 23.06
C THR A 528 21.85 -17.91 24.52
N ARG A 529 22.96 -17.24 24.78
CA ARG A 529 23.42 -16.94 26.13
C ARG A 529 23.45 -15.43 26.34
N VAL A 530 22.64 -14.98 27.28
CA VAL A 530 22.62 -13.57 27.71
C VAL A 530 23.73 -13.33 28.73
N LEU A 531 24.64 -12.41 28.42
CA LEU A 531 25.68 -12.00 29.36
C LEU A 531 25.13 -10.94 30.30
N THR A 532 24.83 -11.37 31.53
CA THR A 532 24.26 -10.50 32.57
C THR A 532 25.33 -9.83 33.46
N ASP A 533 26.55 -10.38 33.50
CA ASP A 533 27.65 -9.80 34.30
C ASP A 533 28.22 -8.55 33.63
N GLU A 534 28.21 -7.42 34.32
CA GLU A 534 28.63 -6.12 33.82
C GLU A 534 30.11 -6.10 33.40
N LYS A 535 30.99 -6.79 34.17
CA LYS A 535 32.41 -6.86 33.83
C LYS A 535 32.68 -7.71 32.58
N ALA A 536 31.96 -8.82 32.45
CA ALA A 536 32.06 -9.69 31.26
C ALA A 536 31.55 -8.97 30.01
N ARG A 537 30.41 -8.27 30.09
CA ARG A 537 29.86 -7.46 29.01
C ARG A 537 30.82 -6.38 28.55
N LYS A 538 31.36 -5.60 29.49
CA LYS A 538 32.33 -4.54 29.18
C LYS A 538 33.60 -5.09 28.53
N LYS A 539 34.12 -6.21 29.06
CA LYS A 539 35.32 -6.85 28.49
C LYS A 539 35.10 -7.35 27.08
N LEU A 540 33.97 -8.01 26.80
CA LEU A 540 33.63 -8.48 25.44
C LEU A 540 33.45 -7.29 24.49
N TYR A 541 32.75 -6.26 24.93
CA TYR A 541 32.52 -5.06 24.16
C TYR A 541 33.83 -4.32 23.80
N ASP A 542 34.73 -4.15 24.76
CA ASP A 542 36.03 -3.53 24.55
C ASP A 542 36.92 -4.37 23.59
N ALA A 543 36.81 -5.71 23.66
CA ALA A 543 37.47 -6.62 22.73
C ALA A 543 36.94 -6.48 21.32
N LEU A 544 35.62 -6.53 21.12
CA LEU A 544 34.97 -6.35 19.82
C LEU A 544 35.33 -4.97 19.20
N ARG A 545 35.35 -3.93 20.02
CA ARG A 545 35.74 -2.59 19.59
C ARG A 545 37.18 -2.53 19.10
N THR A 546 38.08 -3.21 19.79
CA THR A 546 39.49 -3.31 19.40
C THR A 546 39.65 -4.08 18.08
N ASP A 547 38.94 -5.20 17.94
CA ASP A 547 39.00 -6.02 16.74
C ASP A 547 38.44 -5.29 15.52
N VAL A 548 37.35 -4.50 15.68
CA VAL A 548 36.83 -3.62 14.63
C VAL A 548 37.83 -2.52 14.31
N ALA A 549 38.45 -1.89 15.32
CA ALA A 549 39.44 -0.84 15.13
C ALA A 549 40.66 -1.35 14.36
N ASP A 550 41.12 -2.57 14.66
CA ASP A 550 42.27 -3.22 14.03
C ASP A 550 41.97 -3.84 12.66
N GLY A 551 40.68 -3.90 12.28
CA GLY A 551 40.20 -4.52 11.03
C GLY A 551 40.29 -6.02 11.01
N ASN A 552 40.29 -6.67 12.17
CA ASN A 552 40.36 -8.12 12.32
C ASN A 552 39.02 -8.83 12.08
N ILE A 553 37.92 -8.09 12.06
CA ILE A 553 36.56 -8.59 11.86
C ILE A 553 36.04 -8.08 10.52
N ASP A 554 35.37 -8.96 9.78
CA ASP A 554 34.54 -8.58 8.64
C ASP A 554 33.26 -7.88 9.15
N ILE A 555 33.26 -6.53 9.15
CA ILE A 555 32.17 -5.73 9.70
C ILE A 555 30.88 -5.85 8.88
N LEU A 556 30.94 -6.25 7.61
CA LEU A 556 29.78 -6.56 6.77
C LEU A 556 29.29 -8.00 6.98
N ASN A 557 30.11 -8.84 7.62
CA ASN A 557 29.83 -10.26 7.89
C ASN A 557 29.59 -11.11 6.61
N LEU A 558 30.17 -10.72 5.49
CA LEU A 558 29.97 -11.38 4.20
C LEU A 558 30.66 -12.75 4.13
N ASN A 559 31.86 -12.90 4.73
CA ASN A 559 32.62 -14.14 4.70
C ASN A 559 32.05 -15.24 5.59
N THR A 560 31.17 -14.89 6.51
CA THR A 560 30.50 -15.83 7.43
C THR A 560 29.11 -16.25 6.94
N ALA A 561 28.82 -16.05 5.65
CA ALA A 561 27.58 -16.53 5.03
C ALA A 561 27.45 -18.05 5.24
N GLY A 562 26.76 -18.47 6.28
CA GLY A 562 26.70 -19.85 6.80
C GLY A 562 27.30 -20.04 8.21
N GLY A 563 27.92 -18.99 8.79
CA GLY A 563 28.32 -18.98 10.19
C GLY A 563 27.09 -18.83 11.10
N ASN A 564 27.00 -19.75 12.06
CA ASN A 564 25.83 -19.88 12.93
C ASN A 564 26.01 -19.08 14.24
N ASP A 565 27.00 -18.18 14.29
CA ASP A 565 27.35 -17.40 15.46
C ASP A 565 26.97 -15.94 15.30
N TYR A 566 26.30 -15.37 16.28
CA TYR A 566 25.97 -13.95 16.31
C TYR A 566 26.14 -13.34 17.70
N ALA A 567 26.40 -12.03 17.74
CA ALA A 567 26.36 -11.27 18.97
C ALA A 567 25.47 -10.03 18.75
N GLU A 568 24.38 -9.92 19.52
CA GLU A 568 23.51 -8.77 19.55
C GLU A 568 23.81 -7.92 20.78
N ILE A 569 24.08 -6.61 20.57
CA ILE A 569 24.43 -5.68 21.63
C ILE A 569 23.26 -4.74 21.88
N GLN A 570 22.69 -4.79 23.10
CA GLN A 570 21.57 -3.95 23.48
C GLN A 570 22.00 -2.85 24.45
N PHE A 571 21.62 -1.62 24.15
CA PHE A 571 21.83 -0.43 25.00
C PHE A 571 20.51 0.07 25.58
N LYS A 572 20.55 0.72 26.74
CA LYS A 572 19.41 1.35 27.39
C LYS A 572 19.66 2.83 27.63
#